data_e7da0258f493e269031f731cc5c6788c
#
_entry.id   e7da0258f493e269031f731cc5c6788c
#
_cell.length_a   1.000
_cell.length_b   1.000
_cell.length_c   1.000
_cell.angle_alpha   90.00
_cell.angle_beta   90.00
_cell.angle_gamma   90.00
#
_symmetry.space_group_name_H-M   'P 1'
#
loop_
_entity.id
_entity.type
_entity.pdbx_description
1 polymer ?
#
loop_
_entity_poly.entity_id
_entity_poly.type
_entity_poly.pdbx_seq_one_letter_code
_entity_poly.pdbx_strand_id
1 'polypeptide(L)'
;MIEAMKEMNWIVKEQESTLALKEMYEVPFFTYEHLENTGMVVHGFSTRMGGVSTGDCATMNLSFERGDAEEAVRTNYELLGAAIGFKTDSLVFSKQTHTTNVRVVTEEDRGKGFLRERDYTDIDGLITNVPGLTLATFYADCVPLFFVDPVHKAIGLSHSGWKGTVGKIGKVTVEKMMEQYGTDPKDVLAAIGPSICQSCYEVSEDVIVQFKEAFEEKLWSEFFYAKENGKYQLNLWRANELIFEEAGILRKHYSTTNICTCCNPGYLFSHRASHGKRGNLGAFLQIKE
;
A
#
# COMPACT_ATOMS: atom_id res chain seq x y z
N MET A 1 -2.28 -18.95 14.48
CA MET A 1 -2.42 -17.51 14.12
C MET A 1 -1.88 -16.56 15.18
N ILE A 2 -2.26 -16.70 16.45
CA ILE A 2 -1.76 -15.86 17.56
C ILE A 2 -0.35 -16.24 18.03
N GLU A 3 0.14 -17.45 17.74
CA GLU A 3 1.47 -17.91 18.17
C GLU A 3 2.62 -17.30 17.35
N ALA A 4 2.53 -17.20 16.03
CA ALA A 4 3.56 -16.56 15.20
C ALA A 4 3.71 -15.05 15.49
N MET A 5 2.61 -14.36 15.86
CA MET A 5 2.67 -12.97 16.33
C MET A 5 3.31 -12.83 17.72
N LYS A 6 3.29 -13.87 18.57
CA LYS A 6 3.86 -13.82 19.93
C LYS A 6 5.38 -13.95 19.95
N GLU A 7 5.96 -14.57 18.93
CA GLU A 7 7.45 -14.69 18.80
C GLU A 7 8.06 -13.44 18.16
N MET A 8 7.30 -12.64 17.41
CA MET A 8 7.75 -11.40 16.81
C MET A 8 7.28 -10.21 17.66
N ASN A 9 8.19 -9.44 18.22
CA ASN A 9 7.90 -8.27 19.05
C ASN A 9 7.45 -7.06 18.16
N TRP A 10 6.25 -7.14 17.61
CA TRP A 10 5.68 -6.04 16.84
C TRP A 10 5.32 -4.86 17.73
N ILE A 11 5.71 -3.66 17.30
CA ILE A 11 5.20 -2.41 17.88
C ILE A 11 3.89 -2.07 17.18
N VAL A 12 2.79 -2.35 17.86
CA VAL A 12 1.42 -2.12 17.39
C VAL A 12 0.91 -0.79 17.95
N LYS A 13 0.25 0.02 17.13
CA LYS A 13 -0.38 1.28 17.56
C LYS A 13 -1.77 1.01 18.13
N GLU A 14 -2.18 1.86 19.09
CA GLU A 14 -3.48 1.77 19.76
C GLU A 14 -4.59 2.29 18.83
N GLN A 15 -4.97 1.49 17.85
CA GLN A 15 -6.15 1.75 17.02
C GLN A 15 -6.74 0.44 16.52
N GLU A 16 -8.05 0.44 16.32
CA GLU A 16 -8.75 -0.70 15.75
C GLU A 16 -8.34 -0.91 14.28
N SER A 17 -8.06 -2.16 13.92
CA SER A 17 -7.69 -2.54 12.57
C SER A 17 -8.16 -3.97 12.28
N THR A 18 -8.62 -4.21 11.06
CA THR A 18 -8.88 -5.56 10.55
C THR A 18 -7.64 -6.18 9.90
N LEU A 19 -6.47 -5.55 10.09
CA LEU A 19 -5.18 -6.05 9.62
C LEU A 19 -4.81 -7.33 10.37
N ALA A 20 -4.51 -8.38 9.63
CA ALA A 20 -4.09 -9.68 10.14
C ALA A 20 -2.73 -10.08 9.57
N LEU A 21 -1.82 -10.55 10.43
CA LEU A 21 -0.57 -11.18 10.00
C LEU A 21 -0.86 -12.66 9.69
N LYS A 22 -0.43 -13.09 8.50
CA LYS A 22 -0.47 -14.49 8.05
C LYS A 22 0.93 -14.97 7.76
N GLU A 23 1.11 -16.28 7.78
CA GLU A 23 2.33 -16.94 7.38
C GLU A 23 1.98 -18.20 6.57
N MET A 24 2.54 -18.30 5.39
CA MET A 24 2.43 -19.46 4.50
C MET A 24 3.81 -19.76 3.93
N TYR A 25 4.24 -21.00 4.00
CA TYR A 25 5.55 -21.44 3.50
C TYR A 25 6.71 -20.62 4.07
N GLU A 26 6.67 -20.26 5.38
CA GLU A 26 7.67 -19.42 6.06
C GLU A 26 7.74 -17.97 5.53
N VAL A 27 6.75 -17.53 4.76
CA VAL A 27 6.65 -16.16 4.25
C VAL A 27 5.53 -15.42 5.00
N PRO A 28 5.85 -14.49 5.91
CA PRO A 28 4.85 -13.69 6.60
C PRO A 28 4.41 -12.50 5.75
N PHE A 29 3.09 -12.25 5.71
CA PHE A 29 2.47 -11.12 5.02
C PHE A 29 1.19 -10.67 5.76
N PHE A 30 0.73 -9.46 5.46
CA PHE A 30 -0.49 -8.92 6.03
C PHE A 30 -1.65 -9.00 5.06
N THR A 31 -2.87 -9.24 5.60
CA THR A 31 -4.15 -9.13 4.90
C THR A 31 -5.14 -8.30 5.71
N TYR A 32 -6.29 -7.99 5.13
CA TYR A 32 -7.41 -7.33 5.80
C TYR A 32 -8.61 -8.26 5.84
N GLU A 33 -9.08 -8.63 7.04
CA GLU A 33 -10.19 -9.57 7.22
C GLU A 33 -11.46 -9.10 6.51
N HIS A 34 -11.80 -7.79 6.55
CA HIS A 34 -13.00 -7.27 5.88
C HIS A 34 -12.92 -7.36 4.35
N LEU A 35 -11.73 -7.29 3.74
CA LEU A 35 -11.54 -7.52 2.30
C LEU A 35 -11.61 -9.03 1.97
N GLU A 36 -11.04 -9.89 2.81
CA GLU A 36 -11.13 -11.35 2.66
C GLU A 36 -12.57 -11.85 2.72
N ASN A 37 -13.37 -11.27 3.62
CA ASN A 37 -14.77 -11.63 3.83
C ASN A 37 -15.66 -11.39 2.62
N THR A 38 -15.21 -10.61 1.62
CA THR A 38 -15.89 -10.51 0.32
C THR A 38 -15.87 -11.82 -0.46
N GLY A 39 -14.91 -12.71 -0.17
CA GLY A 39 -14.64 -13.90 -0.97
C GLY A 39 -14.11 -13.64 -2.39
N MET A 40 -14.09 -12.35 -2.81
CA MET A 40 -13.83 -11.93 -4.18
C MET A 40 -12.34 -11.78 -4.51
N VAL A 41 -11.52 -11.39 -3.53
CA VAL A 41 -10.14 -10.99 -3.78
C VAL A 41 -9.10 -11.90 -3.12
N VAL A 42 -7.93 -11.96 -3.76
CA VAL A 42 -6.64 -12.34 -3.16
C VAL A 42 -5.88 -11.04 -2.95
N HIS A 43 -5.34 -10.82 -1.76
CA HIS A 43 -4.55 -9.63 -1.48
C HIS A 43 -3.51 -9.87 -0.40
N GLY A 44 -2.49 -9.02 -0.36
CA GLY A 44 -1.49 -9.07 0.68
C GLY A 44 -0.57 -7.87 0.64
N PHE A 45 0.03 -7.57 1.81
CA PHE A 45 1.13 -6.64 1.95
C PHE A 45 2.33 -7.40 2.53
N SER A 46 3.48 -7.34 1.85
CA SER A 46 4.67 -8.11 2.23
C SER A 46 5.30 -7.60 3.53
N THR A 47 5.99 -8.50 4.23
CA THR A 47 7.04 -8.12 5.17
C THR A 47 8.40 -8.09 4.47
N ARG A 48 9.48 -7.80 5.21
CA ARG A 48 10.85 -7.97 4.70
C ARG A 48 11.42 -9.36 4.95
N MET A 49 10.61 -10.30 5.46
CA MET A 49 11.02 -11.62 5.94
C MET A 49 10.65 -12.73 4.95
N GLY A 50 11.33 -13.88 5.06
CA GLY A 50 10.99 -15.09 4.28
C GLY A 50 11.52 -15.09 2.84
N GLY A 51 12.35 -14.13 2.45
CA GLY A 51 12.97 -14.07 1.12
C GLY A 51 14.43 -14.49 1.11
N VAL A 52 15.08 -14.32 -0.04
CA VAL A 52 16.47 -14.79 -0.31
C VAL A 52 17.46 -13.65 -0.53
N SER A 53 17.03 -12.40 -0.56
CA SER A 53 17.91 -11.23 -0.71
C SER A 53 18.83 -11.05 0.48
N THR A 54 19.97 -10.37 0.27
CA THR A 54 21.00 -10.17 1.30
C THR A 54 21.32 -8.69 1.54
N GLY A 55 22.18 -8.39 2.50
CA GLY A 55 22.63 -7.03 2.81
C GLY A 55 21.47 -6.10 3.18
N ASP A 56 21.47 -4.88 2.64
CA ASP A 56 20.43 -3.88 2.90
C ASP A 56 19.04 -4.31 2.38
N CYS A 57 19.00 -5.24 1.44
CA CYS A 57 17.79 -5.83 0.84
C CYS A 57 17.26 -7.06 1.58
N ALA A 58 17.91 -7.51 2.66
CA ALA A 58 17.54 -8.74 3.36
C ALA A 58 16.16 -8.64 4.03
N THR A 59 15.25 -9.61 3.78
CA THR A 59 15.40 -10.77 2.90
C THR A 59 14.42 -10.75 1.72
N MET A 60 13.23 -10.18 1.86
CA MET A 60 12.11 -10.15 0.89
C MET A 60 12.07 -8.80 0.15
N ASN A 61 13.16 -8.44 -0.55
CA ASN A 61 13.13 -7.26 -1.40
C ASN A 61 12.36 -7.53 -2.70
N LEU A 62 11.46 -6.61 -3.05
CA LEU A 62 10.60 -6.69 -4.22
C LEU A 62 10.93 -5.63 -5.29
N SER A 63 12.09 -4.98 -5.18
CA SER A 63 12.52 -3.95 -6.13
C SER A 63 13.73 -4.38 -6.94
N PHE A 64 13.61 -4.33 -8.26
CA PHE A 64 14.72 -4.48 -9.19
C PHE A 64 15.66 -3.25 -9.23
N GLU A 65 15.27 -2.13 -8.61
CA GLU A 65 15.98 -0.83 -8.68
C GLU A 65 16.78 -0.51 -7.39
N ARG A 66 17.04 -1.51 -6.52
CA ARG A 66 17.72 -1.30 -5.23
C ARG A 66 19.11 -1.92 -5.14
N GLY A 67 19.69 -2.31 -6.28
CA GLY A 67 21.04 -2.89 -6.31
C GLY A 67 21.13 -4.32 -5.80
N ASP A 68 20.00 -5.01 -5.77
CA ASP A 68 19.90 -6.43 -5.43
C ASP A 68 20.11 -7.31 -6.67
N ALA A 69 20.42 -8.58 -6.48
CA ALA A 69 20.49 -9.55 -7.55
C ALA A 69 19.11 -9.79 -8.16
N GLU A 70 18.98 -9.68 -9.48
CA GLU A 70 17.71 -9.88 -10.18
C GLU A 70 17.06 -11.24 -9.88
N GLU A 71 17.86 -12.30 -9.85
CA GLU A 71 17.38 -13.66 -9.50
C GLU A 71 16.81 -13.73 -8.09
N ALA A 72 17.42 -13.06 -7.11
CA ALA A 72 16.91 -13.01 -5.75
C ALA A 72 15.55 -12.31 -5.69
N VAL A 73 15.40 -11.16 -6.41
CA VAL A 73 14.12 -10.45 -6.50
C VAL A 73 13.06 -11.33 -7.17
N ARG A 74 13.38 -12.02 -8.27
CA ARG A 74 12.44 -12.95 -8.94
C ARG A 74 12.00 -14.09 -8.02
N THR A 75 12.96 -14.72 -7.32
CA THR A 75 12.67 -15.77 -6.32
C THR A 75 11.74 -15.23 -5.21
N ASN A 76 11.96 -14.00 -4.73
CA ASN A 76 11.10 -13.39 -3.73
C ASN A 76 9.65 -13.24 -4.23
N TYR A 77 9.44 -12.87 -5.50
CA TYR A 77 8.09 -12.81 -6.08
C TYR A 77 7.44 -14.18 -6.18
N GLU A 78 8.20 -15.24 -6.50
CA GLU A 78 7.69 -16.61 -6.56
C GLU A 78 7.26 -17.10 -5.16
N LEU A 79 8.11 -16.90 -4.15
CA LEU A 79 7.82 -17.25 -2.76
C LEU A 79 6.58 -16.50 -2.25
N LEU A 80 6.53 -15.19 -2.46
CA LEU A 80 5.44 -14.37 -1.99
C LEU A 80 4.14 -14.65 -2.76
N GLY A 81 4.22 -14.89 -4.09
CA GLY A 81 3.08 -15.29 -4.92
C GLY A 81 2.47 -16.61 -4.46
N ALA A 82 3.30 -17.60 -4.15
CA ALA A 82 2.85 -18.87 -3.58
C ALA A 82 2.18 -18.68 -2.21
N ALA A 83 2.73 -17.80 -1.36
CA ALA A 83 2.20 -17.54 -0.02
C ALA A 83 0.85 -16.79 -0.05
N ILE A 84 0.73 -15.75 -0.87
CA ILE A 84 -0.48 -14.93 -0.99
C ILE A 84 -1.54 -15.61 -1.86
N GLY A 85 -1.14 -16.36 -2.88
CA GLY A 85 -2.02 -17.10 -3.80
C GLY A 85 -2.20 -16.41 -5.15
N PHE A 86 -1.19 -15.72 -5.68
CA PHE A 86 -1.17 -15.22 -7.05
C PHE A 86 -0.03 -15.83 -7.87
N LYS A 87 -0.17 -15.85 -9.20
CA LYS A 87 0.88 -16.27 -10.12
C LYS A 87 1.71 -15.06 -10.56
N THR A 88 3.02 -15.23 -10.71
CA THR A 88 3.92 -14.13 -11.09
C THR A 88 3.70 -13.63 -12.52
N ASP A 89 3.15 -14.45 -13.41
CA ASP A 89 2.79 -14.06 -14.76
C ASP A 89 1.55 -13.14 -14.83
N SER A 90 0.74 -13.11 -13.75
CA SER A 90 -0.42 -12.24 -13.64
C SER A 90 -0.09 -10.80 -13.19
N LEU A 91 1.14 -10.54 -12.78
CA LEU A 91 1.55 -9.27 -12.18
C LEU A 91 1.50 -8.11 -13.17
N VAL A 92 0.98 -6.98 -12.70
CA VAL A 92 1.05 -5.68 -13.38
C VAL A 92 1.57 -4.64 -12.39
N PHE A 93 2.75 -4.10 -12.66
CA PHE A 93 3.42 -3.15 -11.77
C PHE A 93 3.05 -1.71 -12.06
N SER A 94 2.85 -0.91 -11.04
CA SER A 94 2.89 0.54 -11.16
C SER A 94 4.30 1.03 -11.53
N LYS A 95 4.42 2.29 -11.98
CA LYS A 95 5.71 3.01 -12.13
C LYS A 95 5.60 4.32 -11.36
N GLN A 96 5.77 4.21 -10.05
CA GLN A 96 5.49 5.25 -9.06
C GLN A 96 6.53 6.36 -9.10
N THR A 97 6.06 7.59 -9.21
CA THR A 97 6.86 8.82 -9.17
C THR A 97 6.24 9.87 -8.25
N HIS A 98 5.32 9.45 -7.38
CA HIS A 98 4.58 10.26 -6.42
C HIS A 98 3.61 11.24 -7.09
N THR A 99 2.93 10.79 -8.14
CA THR A 99 1.84 11.50 -8.84
C THR A 99 0.47 11.06 -8.30
N THR A 100 -0.60 11.49 -8.99
CA THR A 100 -1.97 11.01 -8.78
C THR A 100 -2.53 10.28 -10.00
N ASN A 101 -1.67 9.88 -10.93
CA ASN A 101 -2.10 9.19 -12.13
C ASN A 101 -2.51 7.75 -11.82
N VAL A 102 -3.73 7.39 -12.23
CA VAL A 102 -4.32 6.05 -12.06
C VAL A 102 -4.56 5.44 -13.44
N ARG A 103 -3.96 4.24 -13.66
CA ARG A 103 -4.10 3.48 -14.90
C ARG A 103 -5.21 2.47 -14.81
N VAL A 104 -6.04 2.38 -15.85
CA VAL A 104 -6.92 1.23 -16.09
C VAL A 104 -6.06 0.09 -16.65
N VAL A 105 -6.06 -1.03 -15.93
CA VAL A 105 -5.32 -2.24 -16.28
C VAL A 105 -6.24 -3.23 -16.97
N THR A 106 -5.81 -3.76 -18.10
CA THR A 106 -6.52 -4.75 -18.91
C THR A 106 -5.68 -6.01 -19.08
N GLU A 107 -6.24 -7.04 -19.72
CA GLU A 107 -5.50 -8.27 -20.02
C GLU A 107 -4.21 -8.02 -20.86
N GLU A 108 -4.20 -6.96 -21.67
CA GLU A 108 -3.02 -6.54 -22.43
C GLU A 108 -1.85 -6.07 -21.56
N ASP A 109 -2.09 -5.76 -20.28
CA ASP A 109 -1.06 -5.33 -19.34
C ASP A 109 -0.42 -6.50 -18.57
N ARG A 110 -0.95 -7.73 -18.71
CA ARG A 110 -0.43 -8.92 -18.02
C ARG A 110 1.09 -9.05 -18.14
N GLY A 111 1.77 -9.22 -17.01
CA GLY A 111 3.22 -9.38 -16.93
C GLY A 111 4.04 -8.10 -17.05
N LYS A 112 3.43 -6.93 -17.26
CA LYS A 112 4.17 -5.64 -17.36
C LYS A 112 4.83 -5.26 -16.04
N GLY A 113 6.15 -5.10 -16.09
CA GLY A 113 7.03 -4.77 -14.97
C GLY A 113 7.71 -5.98 -14.34
N PHE A 114 7.20 -7.19 -14.55
CA PHE A 114 7.82 -8.43 -14.08
C PHE A 114 8.36 -9.31 -15.22
N LEU A 115 7.50 -9.69 -16.19
CA LEU A 115 7.90 -10.52 -17.34
C LEU A 115 8.36 -9.70 -18.54
N ARG A 116 7.83 -8.51 -18.68
CA ARG A 116 8.13 -7.58 -19.78
C ARG A 116 8.18 -6.14 -19.32
N GLU A 117 8.80 -5.29 -20.07
CA GLU A 117 8.90 -3.87 -19.77
C GLU A 117 7.53 -3.19 -19.77
N ARG A 118 7.44 -2.13 -18.97
CA ARG A 118 6.28 -1.22 -18.94
C ARG A 118 6.41 -0.23 -20.09
N ASP A 119 5.32 0.03 -20.77
CA ASP A 119 5.19 1.08 -21.81
C ASP A 119 4.60 2.38 -21.24
N TYR A 120 4.60 2.53 -19.93
CA TYR A 120 4.11 3.69 -19.18
C TYR A 120 5.06 4.07 -18.05
N THR A 121 4.97 5.35 -17.65
CA THR A 121 5.65 5.95 -16.49
C THR A 121 4.65 6.80 -15.71
N ASP A 122 5.05 7.30 -14.53
CA ASP A 122 4.26 8.22 -13.71
C ASP A 122 2.86 7.68 -13.34
N ILE A 123 2.78 6.39 -13.02
CA ILE A 123 1.57 5.70 -12.60
C ILE A 123 1.72 5.28 -11.14
N ASP A 124 0.96 5.91 -10.26
CA ASP A 124 0.94 5.66 -8.82
C ASP A 124 -0.30 4.88 -8.35
N GLY A 125 -1.31 4.72 -9.22
CA GLY A 125 -2.48 3.90 -8.97
C GLY A 125 -2.83 3.00 -10.15
N LEU A 126 -3.40 1.83 -9.84
CA LEU A 126 -3.87 0.84 -10.81
C LEU A 126 -5.29 0.45 -10.45
N ILE A 127 -6.17 0.33 -11.45
CA ILE A 127 -7.52 -0.22 -11.28
C ILE A 127 -7.81 -1.27 -12.34
N THR A 128 -8.62 -2.28 -12.00
CA THR A 128 -9.08 -3.30 -12.96
C THR A 128 -10.38 -3.94 -12.51
N ASN A 129 -11.14 -4.48 -13.47
CA ASN A 129 -12.23 -5.42 -13.25
C ASN A 129 -11.96 -6.80 -13.90
N VAL A 130 -10.74 -7.04 -14.35
CA VAL A 130 -10.33 -8.30 -14.99
C VAL A 130 -9.90 -9.30 -13.93
N PRO A 131 -10.58 -10.46 -13.79
CA PRO A 131 -10.15 -11.52 -12.87
C PRO A 131 -8.76 -12.07 -13.24
N GLY A 132 -8.02 -12.53 -12.24
CA GLY A 132 -6.72 -13.14 -12.43
C GLY A 132 -5.58 -12.18 -12.80
N LEU A 133 -5.80 -10.86 -12.87
CA LEU A 133 -4.73 -9.86 -12.94
C LEU A 133 -4.34 -9.37 -11.55
N THR A 134 -3.06 -9.41 -11.22
CA THR A 134 -2.52 -8.96 -9.93
C THR A 134 -1.93 -7.57 -10.03
N LEU A 135 -2.61 -6.58 -9.45
CA LEU A 135 -2.08 -5.23 -9.31
C LEU A 135 -0.96 -5.23 -8.26
N ALA A 136 0.17 -4.58 -8.54
CA ALA A 136 1.30 -4.49 -7.62
C ALA A 136 1.87 -3.07 -7.53
N THR A 137 2.08 -2.60 -6.28
CA THR A 137 2.64 -1.30 -5.93
C THR A 137 3.69 -1.46 -4.81
N PHE A 138 4.64 -0.51 -4.68
CA PHE A 138 5.85 -0.70 -3.89
C PHE A 138 6.06 0.38 -2.83
N TYR A 139 6.64 -0.02 -1.68
CA TYR A 139 6.65 0.82 -0.50
C TYR A 139 7.93 0.69 0.34
N ALA A 140 8.25 1.78 1.01
CA ALA A 140 9.01 1.86 2.24
C ALA A 140 8.64 3.20 2.88
N ASP A 141 7.69 3.19 3.79
CA ASP A 141 7.05 4.28 4.53
C ASP A 141 5.82 4.92 3.87
N CYS A 142 5.74 5.06 2.54
CA CYS A 142 4.55 5.57 1.87
C CYS A 142 3.32 4.67 2.11
N VAL A 143 2.13 5.20 1.94
CA VAL A 143 0.86 4.59 2.32
C VAL A 143 0.27 3.76 1.18
N PRO A 144 0.06 2.43 1.36
CA PRO A 144 -0.72 1.60 0.45
C PRO A 144 -2.22 1.85 0.63
N LEU A 145 -2.94 2.04 -0.46
CA LEU A 145 -4.39 2.18 -0.47
C LEU A 145 -5.01 1.06 -1.31
N PHE A 146 -5.82 0.22 -0.66
CA PHE A 146 -6.56 -0.87 -1.29
C PHE A 146 -8.03 -0.46 -1.46
N PHE A 147 -8.62 -0.79 -2.61
CA PHE A 147 -10.03 -0.54 -2.92
C PHE A 147 -10.65 -1.78 -3.53
N VAL A 148 -11.80 -2.20 -3.04
CA VAL A 148 -12.57 -3.35 -3.53
C VAL A 148 -14.03 -2.94 -3.67
N ASP A 149 -14.56 -2.99 -4.88
CA ASP A 149 -15.99 -2.85 -5.15
C ASP A 149 -16.59 -4.24 -5.40
N PRO A 150 -17.29 -4.82 -4.43
CA PRO A 150 -17.87 -6.15 -4.60
C PRO A 150 -19.11 -6.17 -5.50
N VAL A 151 -19.74 -5.02 -5.73
CA VAL A 151 -20.95 -4.90 -6.57
C VAL A 151 -20.59 -4.96 -8.04
N HIS A 152 -19.62 -4.12 -8.47
CA HIS A 152 -19.18 -4.06 -9.87
C HIS A 152 -17.97 -4.95 -10.16
N LYS A 153 -17.51 -5.73 -9.16
CA LYS A 153 -16.34 -6.61 -9.26
C LYS A 153 -15.10 -5.88 -9.80
N ALA A 154 -14.81 -4.74 -9.21
CA ALA A 154 -13.66 -3.92 -9.56
C ALA A 154 -12.73 -3.73 -8.36
N ILE A 155 -11.44 -3.55 -8.64
CA ILE A 155 -10.42 -3.31 -7.61
C ILE A 155 -9.52 -2.15 -7.99
N GLY A 156 -8.96 -1.52 -6.97
CA GLY A 156 -7.94 -0.46 -7.10
C GLY A 156 -6.83 -0.63 -6.08
N LEU A 157 -5.62 -0.30 -6.48
CA LEU A 157 -4.44 -0.32 -5.61
C LEU A 157 -3.58 0.91 -5.90
N SER A 158 -3.37 1.78 -4.91
CA SER A 158 -2.69 3.06 -5.11
C SER A 158 -1.60 3.32 -4.08
N HIS A 159 -0.55 4.00 -4.52
CA HIS A 159 0.57 4.45 -3.71
C HIS A 159 0.37 5.90 -3.30
N SER A 160 0.19 6.15 -2.01
CA SER A 160 0.00 7.47 -1.43
C SER A 160 1.21 7.88 -0.58
N GLY A 161 2.25 8.42 -1.23
CA GLY A 161 3.26 9.22 -0.54
C GLY A 161 2.67 10.60 -0.17
N TRP A 162 3.41 11.47 0.52
CA TRP A 162 2.89 12.76 0.93
C TRP A 162 2.36 13.62 -0.24
N LYS A 163 3.02 13.58 -1.42
CA LYS A 163 2.54 14.27 -2.63
C LYS A 163 1.23 13.67 -3.16
N GLY A 164 1.16 12.33 -3.20
CA GLY A 164 -0.07 11.62 -3.58
C GLY A 164 -1.22 11.88 -2.59
N THR A 165 -0.91 12.03 -1.29
CA THR A 165 -1.89 12.41 -0.27
C THR A 165 -2.38 13.84 -0.48
N VAL A 166 -1.49 14.81 -0.70
CA VAL A 166 -1.86 16.20 -1.04
C VAL A 166 -2.72 16.24 -2.31
N GLY A 167 -2.34 15.50 -3.35
CA GLY A 167 -3.10 15.39 -4.60
C GLY A 167 -4.33 14.48 -4.51
N LYS A 168 -4.63 13.92 -3.32
CA LYS A 168 -5.81 13.09 -3.04
C LYS A 168 -5.94 11.85 -3.94
N ILE A 169 -4.83 11.12 -4.16
CA ILE A 169 -4.83 9.93 -5.04
C ILE A 169 -5.89 8.90 -4.66
N GLY A 170 -6.23 8.75 -3.38
CA GLY A 170 -7.30 7.86 -2.94
C GLY A 170 -8.65 8.22 -3.56
N LYS A 171 -9.01 9.51 -3.56
CA LYS A 171 -10.22 10.03 -4.21
C LYS A 171 -10.16 9.88 -5.73
N VAL A 172 -9.02 10.24 -6.34
CA VAL A 172 -8.81 10.07 -7.81
C VAL A 172 -8.98 8.61 -8.21
N THR A 173 -8.53 7.65 -7.38
CA THR A 173 -8.71 6.22 -7.65
C THR A 173 -10.19 5.84 -7.64
N VAL A 174 -10.94 6.28 -6.64
CA VAL A 174 -12.39 6.01 -6.54
C VAL A 174 -13.15 6.66 -7.71
N GLU A 175 -12.86 7.93 -8.03
CA GLU A 175 -13.45 8.63 -9.17
C GLU A 175 -13.18 7.89 -10.50
N LYS A 176 -11.97 7.35 -10.66
CA LYS A 176 -11.61 6.55 -11.83
C LYS A 176 -12.37 5.21 -11.87
N MET A 177 -12.60 4.56 -10.71
CA MET A 177 -13.45 3.38 -10.63
C MET A 177 -14.92 3.69 -10.96
N MET A 178 -15.42 4.83 -10.50
CA MET A 178 -16.78 5.32 -10.87
C MET A 178 -16.91 5.52 -12.38
N GLU A 179 -15.93 6.19 -13.00
CA GLU A 179 -15.90 6.46 -14.45
C GLU A 179 -15.87 5.18 -15.28
N GLN A 180 -15.03 4.20 -14.89
CA GLN A 180 -14.73 3.03 -15.69
C GLN A 180 -15.69 1.87 -15.43
N TYR A 181 -16.18 1.72 -14.20
CA TYR A 181 -16.92 0.53 -13.79
C TYR A 181 -18.31 0.84 -13.20
N GLY A 182 -18.66 2.12 -13.04
CA GLY A 182 -19.92 2.51 -12.42
C GLY A 182 -19.95 2.32 -10.90
N THR A 183 -18.80 2.21 -10.26
CA THR A 183 -18.64 2.04 -8.80
C THR A 183 -19.42 3.14 -8.03
N ASP A 184 -20.24 2.74 -7.04
CA ASP A 184 -20.73 3.68 -6.02
C ASP A 184 -19.72 3.70 -4.85
N PRO A 185 -19.16 4.86 -4.47
CA PRO A 185 -18.23 4.95 -3.35
C PRO A 185 -18.74 4.34 -2.04
N LYS A 186 -20.06 4.31 -1.84
CA LYS A 186 -20.69 3.71 -0.66
C LYS A 186 -20.53 2.19 -0.60
N ASP A 187 -20.33 1.53 -1.74
CA ASP A 187 -20.15 0.10 -1.84
C ASP A 187 -18.67 -0.32 -1.74
N VAL A 188 -17.74 0.65 -1.86
CA VAL A 188 -16.31 0.40 -1.80
C VAL A 188 -15.87 0.02 -0.40
N LEU A 189 -15.19 -1.12 -0.30
CA LEU A 189 -14.39 -1.51 0.86
C LEU A 189 -12.95 -1.08 0.63
N ALA A 190 -12.34 -0.38 1.62
CA ALA A 190 -11.01 0.16 1.46
C ALA A 190 -10.10 -0.19 2.65
N ALA A 191 -8.78 -0.16 2.42
CA ALA A 191 -7.81 -0.33 3.49
C ALA A 191 -6.58 0.55 3.29
N ILE A 192 -6.05 1.08 4.41
CA ILE A 192 -4.77 1.79 4.49
C ILE A 192 -3.74 0.82 5.04
N GLY A 193 -2.71 0.49 4.24
CA GLY A 193 -1.70 -0.52 4.56
C GLY A 193 -0.60 -0.05 5.51
N PRO A 194 0.26 -1.00 6.00
CA PRO A 194 1.41 -0.69 6.83
C PRO A 194 2.30 0.39 6.20
N SER A 195 2.56 1.44 6.95
CA SER A 195 3.27 2.64 6.49
C SER A 195 3.77 3.45 7.69
N ILE A 196 4.41 4.59 7.47
CA ILE A 196 4.98 5.39 8.55
C ILE A 196 3.88 6.07 9.39
N CYS A 197 3.96 5.94 10.73
CA CYS A 197 3.02 6.58 11.65
C CYS A 197 3.39 8.05 11.93
N GLN A 198 2.45 8.82 12.48
CA GLN A 198 2.64 10.21 12.82
C GLN A 198 3.90 10.46 13.67
N SER A 199 4.12 9.69 14.73
CA SER A 199 5.27 9.89 15.63
C SER A 199 6.63 9.69 14.98
N CYS A 200 6.70 8.96 13.86
CA CYS A 200 7.91 8.75 13.07
C CYS A 200 8.04 9.70 11.87
N TYR A 201 6.94 10.36 11.47
CA TYR A 201 6.93 11.15 10.24
C TYR A 201 7.04 12.65 10.52
N GLU A 202 8.25 13.08 10.87
CA GLU A 202 8.62 14.50 10.97
C GLU A 202 8.87 15.07 9.58
N VAL A 203 8.27 16.22 9.29
CA VAL A 203 8.37 16.96 8.02
C VAL A 203 8.67 18.43 8.25
N SER A 204 9.14 19.12 7.21
CA SER A 204 9.39 20.56 7.20
C SER A 204 8.13 21.35 6.80
N GLU A 205 8.19 22.67 6.98
CA GLU A 205 7.06 23.56 6.75
C GLU A 205 6.61 23.58 5.28
N ASP A 206 7.52 23.44 4.33
CA ASP A 206 7.22 23.38 2.89
C ASP A 206 6.27 22.24 2.52
N VAL A 207 6.33 21.11 3.24
CA VAL A 207 5.36 20.01 3.10
C VAL A 207 4.02 20.41 3.69
N ILE A 208 4.00 20.99 4.90
CA ILE A 208 2.75 21.34 5.60
C ILE A 208 1.98 22.44 4.88
N VAL A 209 2.63 23.39 4.25
CA VAL A 209 1.98 24.43 3.44
C VAL A 209 1.12 23.79 2.36
N GLN A 210 1.61 22.76 1.67
CA GLN A 210 0.85 22.05 0.64
C GLN A 210 -0.36 21.28 1.21
N PHE A 211 -0.24 20.71 2.42
CA PHE A 211 -1.39 20.12 3.12
C PHE A 211 -2.43 21.16 3.53
N LYS A 212 -2.00 22.34 3.99
CA LYS A 212 -2.92 23.45 4.32
C LYS A 212 -3.68 23.97 3.11
N GLU A 213 -3.07 23.97 1.93
CA GLU A 213 -3.73 24.34 0.67
C GLU A 213 -4.74 23.28 0.20
N ALA A 214 -4.47 21.99 0.47
CA ALA A 214 -5.29 20.88 0.00
C ALA A 214 -6.45 20.49 0.92
N PHE A 215 -6.39 20.86 2.21
CA PHE A 215 -7.37 20.48 3.22
C PHE A 215 -7.94 21.71 3.94
N GLU A 216 -9.24 21.66 4.31
CA GLU A 216 -9.90 22.70 5.09
C GLU A 216 -9.22 22.89 6.45
N GLU A 217 -9.09 24.14 6.89
CA GLU A 217 -8.40 24.52 8.14
C GLU A 217 -8.94 23.78 9.39
N LYS A 218 -10.25 23.57 9.44
CA LYS A 218 -10.90 22.83 10.54
C LYS A 218 -10.38 21.39 10.75
N LEU A 219 -9.79 20.79 9.70
CA LEU A 219 -9.27 19.42 9.72
C LEU A 219 -7.78 19.33 10.09
N TRP A 220 -7.04 20.43 10.07
CA TRP A 220 -5.58 20.40 10.21
C TRP A 220 -5.12 19.74 11.51
N SER A 221 -5.79 20.05 12.62
CA SER A 221 -5.45 19.46 13.93
C SER A 221 -5.64 17.96 14.02
N GLU A 222 -6.37 17.35 13.07
CA GLU A 222 -6.59 15.91 13.04
C GLU A 222 -5.38 15.13 12.52
N PHE A 223 -4.56 15.75 11.64
CA PHE A 223 -3.49 15.03 10.97
C PHE A 223 -2.11 15.66 11.07
N PHE A 224 -1.94 16.88 11.60
CA PHE A 224 -0.60 17.38 11.94
C PHE A 224 -0.58 18.31 13.16
N TYR A 225 0.59 18.41 13.77
CA TYR A 225 0.89 19.40 14.79
C TYR A 225 2.32 19.92 14.67
N ALA A 226 2.52 21.19 15.08
CA ALA A 226 3.83 21.83 15.11
C ALA A 226 4.66 21.34 16.30
N LYS A 227 5.98 21.27 16.12
CA LYS A 227 6.97 20.99 17.16
C LYS A 227 7.75 22.26 17.52
N GLU A 228 8.36 22.29 18.70
CA GLU A 228 9.19 23.40 19.17
C GLU A 228 10.40 23.69 18.27
N ASN A 229 10.88 22.69 17.52
CA ASN A 229 12.02 22.81 16.61
C ASN A 229 11.66 23.38 15.23
N GLY A 230 10.44 23.90 15.03
CA GLY A 230 9.96 24.41 13.75
C GLY A 230 9.62 23.33 12.70
N LYS A 231 9.62 22.06 13.10
CA LYS A 231 9.15 20.93 12.29
C LYS A 231 7.72 20.55 12.67
N TYR A 232 7.17 19.61 11.94
CA TYR A 232 5.80 19.12 12.13
C TYR A 232 5.78 17.61 12.17
N GLN A 233 4.85 17.03 12.96
CA GLN A 233 4.50 15.62 12.89
C GLN A 233 3.24 15.48 12.04
N LEU A 234 3.35 14.69 10.96
CA LEU A 234 2.29 14.50 9.98
C LEU A 234 1.73 13.07 10.04
N ASN A 235 0.40 12.96 10.15
CA ASN A 235 -0.35 11.71 10.15
C ASN A 235 -0.92 11.45 8.74
N LEU A 236 -0.17 10.70 7.92
CA LEU A 236 -0.65 10.30 6.59
C LEU A 236 -1.83 9.33 6.66
N TRP A 237 -1.95 8.53 7.73
CA TRP A 237 -3.09 7.64 7.90
C TRP A 237 -4.37 8.44 8.00
N ARG A 238 -4.45 9.40 8.95
CA ARG A 238 -5.64 10.23 9.14
C ARG A 238 -5.94 11.09 7.91
N ALA A 239 -4.92 11.63 7.25
CA ALA A 239 -5.11 12.40 6.02
C ALA A 239 -5.75 11.54 4.90
N ASN A 240 -5.33 10.28 4.73
CA ASN A 240 -5.95 9.37 3.76
C ASN A 240 -7.35 8.90 4.18
N GLU A 241 -7.65 8.75 5.48
CA GLU A 241 -9.01 8.52 5.97
C GLU A 241 -9.96 9.67 5.58
N LEU A 242 -9.54 10.92 5.80
CA LEU A 242 -10.30 12.11 5.38
C LEU A 242 -10.53 12.13 3.86
N ILE A 243 -9.55 11.69 3.08
CA ILE A 243 -9.69 11.56 1.63
C ILE A 243 -10.72 10.47 1.25
N PHE A 244 -10.75 9.34 1.97
CA PHE A 244 -11.76 8.30 1.77
C PHE A 244 -13.16 8.82 2.08
N GLU A 245 -13.33 9.55 3.19
CA GLU A 245 -14.58 10.21 3.58
C GLU A 245 -15.04 11.24 2.51
N GLU A 246 -14.10 12.05 2.01
CA GLU A 246 -14.36 13.03 0.92
C GLU A 246 -14.72 12.34 -0.40
N ALA A 247 -14.17 11.15 -0.68
CA ALA A 247 -14.53 10.35 -1.84
C ALA A 247 -15.90 9.68 -1.73
N GLY A 248 -16.53 9.69 -0.54
CA GLY A 248 -17.84 9.09 -0.28
C GLY A 248 -17.79 7.65 0.26
N ILE A 249 -16.60 7.12 0.59
CA ILE A 249 -16.46 5.81 1.23
C ILE A 249 -16.99 5.91 2.67
N LEU A 250 -17.86 4.99 3.06
CA LEU A 250 -18.46 4.98 4.40
C LEU A 250 -17.41 4.61 5.47
N ARG A 251 -17.42 5.27 6.64
CA ARG A 251 -16.47 5.00 7.73
C ARG A 251 -16.39 3.51 8.12
N LYS A 252 -17.51 2.82 8.10
CA LYS A 252 -17.60 1.37 8.42
C LYS A 252 -17.03 0.46 7.32
N HIS A 253 -16.71 0.99 6.15
CA HIS A 253 -16.21 0.26 4.98
C HIS A 253 -14.70 0.36 4.81
N TYR A 254 -13.98 1.08 5.67
CA TYR A 254 -12.53 1.08 5.61
C TYR A 254 -11.87 0.76 6.95
N SER A 255 -10.67 0.20 6.85
CA SER A 255 -9.81 -0.11 7.98
C SER A 255 -8.43 0.49 7.79
N THR A 256 -7.87 1.07 8.83
CA THR A 256 -6.53 1.64 8.83
C THR A 256 -5.57 0.69 9.54
N THR A 257 -4.34 0.59 9.04
CA THR A 257 -3.28 -0.19 9.68
C THR A 257 -2.98 0.32 11.10
N ASN A 258 -2.58 -0.58 11.98
CA ASN A 258 -1.99 -0.27 13.27
C ASN A 258 -0.49 -0.60 13.33
N ILE A 259 0.13 -0.90 12.19
CA ILE A 259 1.55 -1.28 12.06
C ILE A 259 2.33 -0.17 11.33
N CYS A 260 3.34 0.37 12.01
CA CYS A 260 4.25 1.38 11.46
C CYS A 260 5.52 0.73 10.91
N THR A 261 5.88 1.03 9.67
CA THR A 261 7.11 0.53 9.02
C THR A 261 8.37 0.99 9.77
N CYS A 262 8.43 2.25 10.16
CA CYS A 262 9.58 2.84 10.87
C CYS A 262 9.73 2.35 12.32
N CYS A 263 8.64 2.03 13.01
CA CYS A 263 8.69 1.43 14.34
C CYS A 263 9.10 -0.05 14.32
N ASN A 264 8.94 -0.73 13.18
CA ASN A 264 9.18 -2.16 13.02
C ASN A 264 10.24 -2.47 11.94
N PRO A 265 11.45 -1.86 11.98
CA PRO A 265 12.43 -1.99 10.89
C PRO A 265 13.04 -3.39 10.79
N GLY A 266 12.93 -4.21 11.83
CA GLY A 266 13.32 -5.62 11.81
C GLY A 266 12.41 -6.50 10.95
N TYR A 267 11.16 -6.06 10.73
CA TYR A 267 10.14 -6.84 10.03
C TYR A 267 9.64 -6.17 8.74
N LEU A 268 9.87 -4.87 8.57
CA LEU A 268 9.43 -4.07 7.44
C LEU A 268 10.56 -3.17 6.94
N PHE A 269 10.67 -2.99 5.62
CA PHE A 269 11.56 -1.98 5.08
C PHE A 269 11.00 -0.58 5.35
N SER A 270 11.85 0.29 5.90
CA SER A 270 11.54 1.70 6.15
C SER A 270 12.66 2.58 5.61
N HIS A 271 12.32 3.54 4.77
CA HIS A 271 13.26 4.54 4.27
C HIS A 271 13.77 5.45 5.41
N ARG A 272 12.86 5.83 6.32
CA ARG A 272 13.17 6.69 7.47
C ARG A 272 14.12 5.98 8.45
N ALA A 273 13.80 4.76 8.84
CA ALA A 273 14.61 4.02 9.82
C ALA A 273 15.99 3.62 9.28
N SER A 274 16.09 3.32 7.98
CA SER A 274 17.33 2.84 7.35
C SER A 274 18.17 3.95 6.69
N HIS A 275 17.70 5.21 6.74
CA HIS A 275 18.32 6.32 6.00
C HIS A 275 18.52 6.01 4.50
N GLY A 276 17.55 5.29 3.91
CA GLY A 276 17.51 4.95 2.49
C GLY A 276 18.18 3.64 2.10
N LYS A 277 18.89 2.96 3.00
CA LYS A 277 19.55 1.66 2.76
C LYS A 277 18.57 0.52 3.02
N ARG A 278 17.84 0.10 1.98
CA ARG A 278 16.73 -0.85 2.16
C ARG A 278 16.24 -1.43 0.83
N GLY A 279 15.55 -2.55 0.90
CA GLY A 279 14.67 -3.03 -0.16
C GLY A 279 13.33 -2.31 -0.21
N ASN A 280 12.39 -2.83 -0.99
CA ASN A 280 11.00 -2.37 -1.04
C ASN A 280 10.05 -3.49 -0.61
N LEU A 281 9.00 -3.09 0.12
CA LEU A 281 7.80 -3.88 0.35
C LEU A 281 6.87 -3.79 -0.87
N GLY A 282 5.93 -4.72 -0.98
CA GLY A 282 4.91 -4.73 -2.02
C GLY A 282 3.50 -4.89 -1.47
N ALA A 283 2.55 -4.23 -2.09
CA ALA A 283 1.12 -4.50 -1.95
C ALA A 283 0.62 -5.18 -3.22
N PHE A 284 -0.25 -6.16 -3.05
CA PHE A 284 -0.81 -7.00 -4.12
C PHE A 284 -2.32 -7.11 -3.95
N LEU A 285 -3.06 -7.00 -5.06
CA LEU A 285 -4.50 -7.13 -5.08
C LEU A 285 -4.98 -7.74 -6.40
N GLN A 286 -5.80 -8.79 -6.33
CA GLN A 286 -6.29 -9.55 -7.49
C GLN A 286 -7.75 -9.93 -7.27
N ILE A 287 -8.59 -9.85 -8.31
CA ILE A 287 -9.89 -10.50 -8.33
C ILE A 287 -9.66 -12.00 -8.62
N LYS A 288 -10.25 -12.87 -7.80
CA LYS A 288 -10.18 -14.33 -8.02
C LYS A 288 -10.77 -14.71 -9.39
N GLU A 289 -10.20 -15.76 -10.00
CA GLU A 289 -10.72 -16.38 -11.21
C GLU A 289 -12.07 -17.07 -10.98
#